data_1ec5dfc5aefbdcd6580c71ada0a5a9c3
#
_entry.id   1ec5dfc5aefbdcd6580c71ada0a5a9c3
#
_cell.length_a   1.000
_cell.length_b   1.000
_cell.length_c   1.000
_cell.angle_alpha   90.00
_cell.angle_beta   90.00
_cell.angle_gamma   90.00
#
_symmetry.space_group_name_H-M   'P 1'
#
loop_
_entity.id
_entity.type
_entity.pdbx_description
1 polymer ?
#
loop_
_entity_poly.entity_id
_entity_poly.type
_entity_poly.pdbx_seq_one_letter_code
_entity_poly.pdbx_strand_id
1 'polypeptide(L)'
;RERQLTILGEMLGQEKIDQATYDAAAAEEVQFSDGYTNLGNFTEPTEDQETPEKPTVQSTANNSYYTDQVISDVAAALGEKLGLEDDAPDENGNVRTAQEKAVSKIYSSGYKIYTLQDSKLQSIAESVFENSDLVEYTDDYGKPLQAAITLVDNSTGNVVAMVGGLGAKTVD
;
A
#
# COMPACT_ATOMS: atom_id res chain seq x y z
N ARG A 1 -12.62 18.71 8.77
CA ARG A 1 -13.85 19.51 8.59
C ARG A 1 -13.60 20.81 7.80
N GLU A 2 -12.60 21.59 8.12
CA GLU A 2 -12.27 22.82 7.36
C GLU A 2 -12.05 22.55 5.88
N ARG A 3 -11.27 21.53 5.53
CA ARG A 3 -11.02 21.14 4.14
C ARG A 3 -12.29 20.70 3.40
N GLN A 4 -13.20 19.99 4.09
CA GLN A 4 -14.51 19.61 3.54
C GLN A 4 -15.33 20.87 3.21
N LEU A 5 -15.43 21.81 4.15
CA LEU A 5 -16.17 23.05 3.95
C LEU A 5 -15.58 23.93 2.84
N THR A 6 -14.23 23.98 2.74
CA THR A 6 -13.56 24.68 1.65
C THR A 6 -13.93 24.09 0.29
N ILE A 7 -13.87 22.74 0.15
CA ILE A 7 -14.23 22.07 -1.10
C ILE A 7 -15.70 22.31 -1.45
N LEU A 8 -16.60 22.14 -0.48
CA LEU A 8 -18.04 22.38 -0.70
C LEU A 8 -18.32 23.86 -1.07
N GLY A 9 -17.60 24.81 -0.48
CA GLY A 9 -17.70 26.23 -0.81
C GLY A 9 -17.26 26.53 -2.24
N GLU A 10 -16.17 25.90 -2.71
CA GLU A 10 -15.73 26.01 -4.10
C GLU A 10 -16.73 25.38 -5.08
N MET A 11 -17.32 24.25 -4.73
CA MET A 11 -18.35 23.60 -5.55
C MET A 11 -19.61 24.44 -5.66
N LEU A 12 -20.02 25.10 -4.58
CA LEU A 12 -21.15 26.03 -4.58
C LEU A 12 -20.83 27.27 -5.43
N GLY A 13 -19.63 27.87 -5.25
CA GLY A 13 -19.19 29.04 -6.01
C GLY A 13 -19.06 28.78 -7.53
N GLN A 14 -18.82 27.53 -7.92
CA GLN A 14 -18.75 27.08 -9.31
C GLN A 14 -20.11 26.57 -9.82
N GLU A 15 -21.19 26.74 -9.09
CA GLU A 15 -22.55 26.29 -9.43
C GLU A 15 -22.64 24.77 -9.71
N LYS A 16 -21.75 23.97 -9.08
CA LYS A 16 -21.75 22.50 -9.19
C LYS A 16 -22.76 21.86 -8.23
N ILE A 17 -23.08 22.54 -7.15
CA ILE A 17 -24.10 22.18 -6.18
C ILE A 17 -24.91 23.44 -5.84
N ASP A 18 -26.16 23.25 -5.42
CA ASP A 18 -26.98 24.35 -4.91
C ASP A 18 -26.77 24.58 -3.40
N GLN A 19 -27.34 25.67 -2.88
CA GLN A 19 -27.21 26.04 -1.48
C GLN A 19 -27.77 24.95 -0.54
N ALA A 20 -28.89 24.32 -0.92
CA ALA A 20 -29.52 23.29 -0.11
C ALA A 20 -28.63 22.04 0.01
N THR A 21 -27.98 21.65 -1.08
CA THR A 21 -27.02 20.53 -1.10
C THR A 21 -25.77 20.88 -0.29
N TYR A 22 -25.28 22.13 -0.39
CA TYR A 22 -24.16 22.60 0.44
C TYR A 22 -24.50 22.51 1.93
N ASP A 23 -25.66 23.05 2.34
CA ASP A 23 -26.08 23.07 3.75
C ASP A 23 -26.26 21.67 4.31
N ALA A 24 -26.84 20.76 3.54
CA ALA A 24 -27.00 19.36 3.91
C ALA A 24 -25.64 18.66 4.08
N ALA A 25 -24.74 18.79 3.12
CA ALA A 25 -23.40 18.16 3.15
C ALA A 25 -22.49 18.79 4.23
N ALA A 26 -22.65 20.09 4.50
CA ALA A 26 -21.91 20.76 5.57
C ALA A 26 -22.38 20.36 6.98
N ALA A 27 -23.64 19.98 7.12
CA ALA A 27 -24.23 19.49 8.37
C ALA A 27 -23.89 18.02 8.63
N GLU A 28 -23.59 17.24 7.57
CA GLU A 28 -23.29 15.83 7.67
C GLU A 28 -21.95 15.59 8.39
N GLU A 29 -21.97 14.66 9.35
CA GLU A 29 -20.76 14.25 10.04
C GLU A 29 -20.05 13.16 9.21
N VAL A 30 -18.81 13.47 8.77
CA VAL A 30 -18.01 12.52 7.98
C VAL A 30 -17.59 11.38 8.89
N GLN A 31 -18.06 10.17 8.57
CA GLN A 31 -17.63 8.94 9.23
C GLN A 31 -16.58 8.26 8.35
N PHE A 32 -15.40 8.02 8.92
CA PHE A 32 -14.36 7.22 8.28
C PHE A 32 -14.59 5.75 8.56
N SER A 33 -14.29 4.89 7.60
CA SER A 33 -14.47 3.43 7.71
C SER A 33 -13.61 2.77 8.81
N ASP A 34 -12.63 3.49 9.32
CA ASP A 34 -11.75 3.10 10.43
C ASP A 34 -12.28 3.47 11.82
N GLY A 35 -13.49 4.05 11.90
CA GLY A 35 -14.14 4.46 13.14
C GLY A 35 -13.70 5.82 13.69
N TYR A 36 -12.86 6.57 12.97
CA TYR A 36 -12.49 7.94 13.35
C TYR A 36 -13.60 8.93 12.99
N THR A 37 -14.41 9.30 13.98
CA THR A 37 -15.55 10.20 13.78
C THR A 37 -15.25 11.68 14.09
N ASN A 38 -14.08 12.05 14.61
CA ASN A 38 -13.78 13.45 14.91
C ASN A 38 -12.28 13.77 14.94
N LEU A 39 -11.83 14.51 13.94
CA LEU A 39 -10.58 15.28 13.99
C LEU A 39 -10.74 16.63 14.74
N GLY A 40 -11.80 16.78 15.56
CA GLY A 40 -12.18 18.05 16.20
C GLY A 40 -11.49 18.38 17.51
N ASN A 41 -10.65 17.51 18.05
CA ASN A 41 -9.88 17.75 19.27
C ASN A 41 -8.38 17.54 19.04
N PHE A 42 -7.82 18.24 18.07
CA PHE A 42 -6.37 18.47 18.04
C PHE A 42 -6.09 19.57 19.04
N THR A 43 -5.86 19.24 20.30
CA THR A 43 -5.13 20.09 21.23
C THR A 43 -3.67 20.05 20.78
N GLU A 44 -3.09 21.21 20.46
CA GLU A 44 -1.64 21.30 20.22
C GLU A 44 -0.91 20.60 21.39
N PRO A 45 0.04 19.70 21.11
CA PRO A 45 0.81 19.05 22.16
C PRO A 45 1.56 20.14 22.93
N THR A 46 1.33 20.21 24.25
CA THR A 46 2.20 20.96 25.15
C THR A 46 3.59 20.33 25.10
N GLU A 47 4.63 21.16 25.16
CA GLU A 47 6.07 20.86 24.92
C GLU A 47 6.68 19.69 25.72
N ASP A 48 5.93 18.98 26.55
CA ASP A 48 6.38 17.86 27.39
C ASP A 48 5.74 16.48 27.07
N GLN A 49 5.00 16.36 25.97
CA GLN A 49 4.58 15.03 25.50
C GLN A 49 5.42 14.66 24.28
N GLU A 50 6.14 13.55 24.40
CA GLU A 50 6.78 12.89 23.26
C GLU A 50 5.79 12.91 22.08
N THR A 51 6.17 13.63 21.03
CA THR A 51 5.40 13.69 19.79
C THR A 51 5.05 12.25 19.42
N PRO A 52 3.75 11.88 19.35
CA PRO A 52 3.40 10.62 18.74
C PRO A 52 4.00 10.68 17.35
N GLU A 53 4.90 9.75 17.05
CA GLU A 53 5.49 9.62 15.73
C GLU A 53 4.36 9.81 14.73
N LYS A 54 4.52 10.81 13.86
CA LYS A 54 3.65 11.04 12.72
C LYS A 54 3.31 9.64 12.19
N PRO A 55 2.02 9.25 12.09
CA PRO A 55 1.72 7.97 11.51
C PRO A 55 2.31 8.01 10.11
N THR A 56 3.50 7.44 10.00
CA THR A 56 3.97 6.95 8.74
C THR A 56 2.82 6.07 8.31
N VAL A 57 2.16 6.38 7.20
CA VAL A 57 1.25 5.46 6.56
C VAL A 57 2.15 4.32 6.13
N GLN A 58 2.56 3.53 7.12
CA GLN A 58 2.97 2.18 6.87
C GLN A 58 1.68 1.54 6.41
N SER A 59 1.60 1.25 5.14
CA SER A 59 0.71 0.24 4.65
C SER A 59 1.04 -1.02 5.46
N THR A 60 0.38 -1.19 6.61
CA THR A 60 0.48 -2.39 7.46
C THR A 60 -0.31 -3.54 6.86
N ALA A 61 -0.85 -3.37 5.67
CA ALA A 61 -1.29 -4.47 4.85
C ALA A 61 -0.02 -5.13 4.29
N ASN A 62 0.41 -6.22 4.92
CA ASN A 62 1.38 -7.12 4.32
C ASN A 62 0.81 -7.56 2.97
N ASN A 63 1.30 -6.98 1.89
CA ASN A 63 0.95 -7.44 0.56
C ASN A 63 1.39 -8.89 0.43
N SER A 64 0.64 -9.68 -0.34
CA SER A 64 1.13 -11.01 -0.72
C SER A 64 2.40 -10.89 -1.56
N TYR A 65 3.22 -11.92 -1.58
CA TYR A 65 4.39 -11.99 -2.49
C TYR A 65 4.00 -11.76 -3.95
N TYR A 66 2.82 -12.26 -4.34
CA TYR A 66 2.28 -12.01 -5.67
C TYR A 66 2.02 -10.52 -5.91
N THR A 67 1.40 -9.84 -4.95
CA THR A 67 1.11 -8.39 -5.05
C THR A 67 2.39 -7.58 -5.13
N ASP A 68 3.40 -7.88 -4.33
CA ASP A 68 4.69 -7.19 -4.38
C ASP A 68 5.38 -7.37 -5.73
N GLN A 69 5.35 -8.58 -6.29
CA GLN A 69 5.91 -8.83 -7.61
C GLN A 69 5.17 -8.01 -8.69
N VAL A 70 3.83 -7.99 -8.63
CA VAL A 70 3.02 -7.18 -9.55
C VAL A 70 3.36 -5.70 -9.44
N ILE A 71 3.49 -5.16 -8.23
CA ILE A 71 3.89 -3.76 -8.03
C ILE A 71 5.27 -3.50 -8.62
N SER A 72 6.22 -4.42 -8.41
CA SER A 72 7.57 -4.32 -8.96
C SER A 72 7.57 -4.31 -10.49
N ASP A 73 6.86 -5.24 -11.12
CA ASP A 73 6.78 -5.35 -12.59
C ASP A 73 6.10 -4.13 -13.21
N VAL A 74 4.99 -3.68 -12.60
CA VAL A 74 4.27 -2.49 -13.06
C VAL A 74 5.12 -1.24 -12.87
N ALA A 75 5.87 -1.13 -11.77
CA ALA A 75 6.76 0.00 -11.53
C ALA A 75 7.90 0.05 -12.55
N ALA A 76 8.48 -1.10 -12.90
CA ALA A 76 9.51 -1.18 -13.94
C ALA A 76 8.96 -0.74 -15.30
N ALA A 77 7.81 -1.29 -15.73
CA ALA A 77 7.17 -0.92 -16.98
C ALA A 77 6.73 0.56 -17.02
N LEU A 78 6.24 1.08 -15.90
CA LEU A 78 5.84 2.48 -15.78
C LEU A 78 7.04 3.41 -15.79
N GLY A 79 8.14 3.03 -15.14
CA GLY A 79 9.41 3.76 -15.13
C GLY A 79 9.96 3.92 -16.54
N GLU A 80 10.01 2.82 -17.30
CA GLU A 80 10.42 2.84 -18.71
C GLU A 80 9.50 3.73 -19.56
N LYS A 81 8.18 3.52 -19.44
CA LYS A 81 7.19 4.27 -20.22
C LYS A 81 7.23 5.78 -19.97
N LEU A 82 7.52 6.19 -18.75
CA LEU A 82 7.56 7.60 -18.34
C LEU A 82 8.98 8.19 -18.45
N GLY A 83 9.98 7.40 -18.82
CA GLY A 83 11.37 7.82 -18.89
C GLY A 83 11.90 8.31 -17.54
N LEU A 84 11.54 7.60 -16.45
CA LEU A 84 12.00 7.96 -15.12
C LEU A 84 13.47 7.53 -14.96
N GLU A 85 14.27 8.44 -14.44
CA GLU A 85 15.69 8.20 -14.14
C GLU A 85 15.92 8.36 -12.63
N ASP A 86 17.00 7.79 -12.12
CA ASP A 86 17.42 7.98 -10.74
C ASP A 86 17.74 9.46 -10.49
N ASP A 87 17.46 9.96 -9.30
CA ASP A 87 17.86 11.31 -8.91
C ASP A 87 19.38 11.36 -8.66
N ALA A 88 19.95 12.55 -8.75
CA ALA A 88 21.30 12.76 -8.24
C ALA A 88 21.31 12.55 -6.69
N PRO A 89 22.41 12.05 -6.11
CA PRO A 89 22.53 11.91 -4.66
C PRO A 89 22.27 13.24 -3.93
N ASP A 90 21.51 13.20 -2.86
CA ASP A 90 21.30 14.34 -1.97
C ASP A 90 22.55 14.65 -1.12
N GLU A 91 22.49 15.65 -0.25
CA GLU A 91 23.60 16.04 0.63
C GLU A 91 24.04 14.91 1.60
N ASN A 92 23.18 13.89 1.81
CA ASN A 92 23.43 12.72 2.65
C ASN A 92 23.83 11.48 1.83
N GLY A 93 23.91 11.60 0.50
CA GLY A 93 24.22 10.51 -0.41
C GLY A 93 23.03 9.60 -0.77
N ASN A 94 21.79 9.96 -0.39
CA ASN A 94 20.61 9.19 -0.74
C ASN A 94 20.22 9.46 -2.18
N VAL A 95 19.84 8.39 -2.89
CA VAL A 95 19.35 8.45 -4.28
C VAL A 95 17.92 7.94 -4.30
N ARG A 96 17.00 8.75 -4.81
CA ARG A 96 15.65 8.27 -5.11
C ARG A 96 15.65 7.64 -6.50
N THR A 97 15.45 6.33 -6.53
CA THR A 97 15.54 5.55 -7.77
C THR A 97 14.32 5.77 -8.68
N ALA A 98 14.47 5.48 -9.96
CA ALA A 98 13.38 5.45 -10.93
C ALA A 98 12.26 4.51 -10.49
N GLN A 99 12.63 3.36 -9.90
CA GLN A 99 11.70 2.38 -9.33
C GLN A 99 10.85 2.98 -8.19
N GLU A 100 11.46 3.64 -7.21
CA GLU A 100 10.74 4.29 -6.11
C GLU A 100 9.81 5.40 -6.59
N LYS A 101 10.22 6.17 -7.59
CA LYS A 101 9.36 7.17 -8.24
C LYS A 101 8.16 6.53 -8.91
N ALA A 102 8.35 5.42 -9.61
CA ALA A 102 7.29 4.69 -10.28
C ALA A 102 6.31 4.10 -9.26
N VAL A 103 6.79 3.46 -8.19
CA VAL A 103 5.96 2.95 -7.07
C VAL A 103 5.15 4.10 -6.46
N SER A 104 5.76 5.23 -6.17
CA SER A 104 5.06 6.41 -5.66
C SER A 104 3.94 6.88 -6.60
N LYS A 105 4.15 6.82 -7.92
CA LYS A 105 3.12 7.14 -8.92
C LYS A 105 1.99 6.11 -8.94
N ILE A 106 2.28 4.82 -8.79
CA ILE A 106 1.25 3.77 -8.71
C ILE A 106 0.27 4.09 -7.58
N TYR A 107 0.77 4.40 -6.39
CA TYR A 107 -0.08 4.68 -5.24
C TYR A 107 -0.79 6.05 -5.27
N SER A 108 -0.22 7.05 -5.95
CA SER A 108 -0.77 8.42 -5.95
C SER A 108 -1.69 8.72 -7.13
N SER A 109 -1.64 7.97 -8.23
CA SER A 109 -2.30 8.33 -9.49
C SER A 109 -3.57 7.55 -9.78
N GLY A 110 -4.02 6.68 -8.87
CA GLY A 110 -5.29 5.94 -9.01
C GLY A 110 -5.29 4.92 -10.16
N TYR A 111 -4.15 4.35 -10.50
CA TYR A 111 -4.06 3.27 -11.49
C TYR A 111 -4.91 2.07 -11.08
N LYS A 112 -5.51 1.42 -12.05
CA LYS A 112 -6.16 0.13 -11.90
C LYS A 112 -5.25 -0.93 -12.53
N ILE A 113 -4.81 -1.87 -11.71
CA ILE A 113 -3.94 -2.97 -12.13
C ILE A 113 -4.78 -4.24 -12.15
N TYR A 114 -4.85 -4.88 -13.32
CA TYR A 114 -5.55 -6.14 -13.51
C TYR A 114 -4.53 -7.27 -13.54
N THR A 115 -4.73 -8.27 -12.71
CA THR A 115 -3.83 -9.42 -12.57
C THR A 115 -4.56 -10.72 -12.89
N LEU A 116 -3.81 -11.79 -13.07
CA LEU A 116 -4.33 -13.14 -13.28
C LEU A 116 -4.22 -14.00 -12.01
N GLN A 117 -4.02 -13.35 -10.86
CA GLN A 117 -3.98 -14.01 -9.56
C GLN A 117 -5.30 -14.73 -9.29
N ASP A 118 -5.23 -16.01 -8.93
CA ASP A 118 -6.32 -16.72 -8.29
C ASP A 118 -6.20 -16.53 -6.76
N SER A 119 -7.09 -15.70 -6.20
CA SER A 119 -7.05 -15.36 -4.78
C SER A 119 -7.24 -16.58 -3.87
N LYS A 120 -7.98 -17.59 -4.32
CA LYS A 120 -8.18 -18.83 -3.56
C LYS A 120 -6.92 -19.68 -3.53
N LEU A 121 -6.26 -19.86 -4.69
CA LEU A 121 -4.99 -20.57 -4.77
C LEU A 121 -3.88 -19.83 -4.01
N GLN A 122 -3.84 -18.51 -4.08
CA GLN A 122 -2.90 -17.70 -3.32
C GLN A 122 -3.09 -17.90 -1.82
N SER A 123 -4.31 -17.80 -1.31
CA SER A 123 -4.60 -18.00 0.11
C SER A 123 -4.27 -19.40 0.61
N ILE A 124 -4.52 -20.43 -0.21
CA ILE A 124 -4.14 -21.81 0.12
C ILE A 124 -2.62 -21.94 0.19
N ALA A 125 -1.90 -21.42 -0.79
CA ALA A 125 -0.43 -21.48 -0.83
C ALA A 125 0.18 -20.76 0.38
N GLU A 126 -0.29 -19.55 0.70
CA GLU A 126 0.13 -18.79 1.89
C GLU A 126 -0.12 -19.58 3.17
N SER A 127 -1.33 -20.12 3.36
CA SER A 127 -1.67 -20.91 4.54
C SER A 127 -0.78 -22.14 4.73
N VAL A 128 -0.44 -22.84 3.64
CA VAL A 128 0.48 -23.99 3.70
C VAL A 128 1.88 -23.57 4.11
N PHE A 129 2.38 -22.44 3.60
CA PHE A 129 3.72 -21.94 3.89
C PHE A 129 3.83 -21.34 5.29
N GLU A 130 2.79 -20.66 5.77
CA GLU A 130 2.74 -20.08 7.12
C GLU A 130 2.64 -21.17 8.21
N ASN A 131 1.87 -22.24 7.96
CA ASN A 131 1.63 -23.29 8.92
C ASN A 131 2.48 -24.55 8.68
N SER A 132 3.56 -24.42 7.91
CA SER A 132 4.46 -25.53 7.63
C SER A 132 5.29 -25.88 8.87
N ASP A 133 5.39 -27.17 9.22
CA ASP A 133 6.31 -27.65 10.25
C ASP A 133 7.77 -27.33 9.91
N LEU A 134 8.08 -27.00 8.66
CA LEU A 134 9.42 -26.63 8.21
C LEU A 134 9.87 -25.24 8.70
N VAL A 135 8.94 -24.40 9.16
CA VAL A 135 9.26 -23.05 9.71
C VAL A 135 10.20 -23.13 10.92
N GLU A 136 10.12 -24.21 11.70
CA GLU A 136 10.93 -24.40 12.88
C GLU A 136 12.32 -24.96 12.59
N TYR A 137 12.59 -25.42 11.35
CA TYR A 137 13.88 -26.00 11.01
C TYR A 137 14.91 -24.92 10.67
N THR A 138 16.11 -25.13 11.18
CA THR A 138 17.28 -24.32 10.86
C THR A 138 18.39 -25.19 10.30
N ASP A 139 19.30 -24.59 9.53
CA ASP A 139 20.53 -25.25 9.11
C ASP A 139 21.54 -25.38 10.27
N ASP A 140 22.69 -25.99 10.00
CA ASP A 140 23.77 -26.18 10.98
C ASP A 140 24.35 -24.84 11.50
N TYR A 141 24.04 -23.73 10.86
CA TYR A 141 24.46 -22.36 11.24
C TYR A 141 23.35 -21.56 11.93
N GLY A 142 22.21 -22.21 12.23
CA GLY A 142 21.06 -21.58 12.88
C GLY A 142 20.24 -20.67 11.95
N LYS A 143 20.42 -20.74 10.63
CA LYS A 143 19.59 -20.00 9.67
C LYS A 143 18.30 -20.75 9.39
N PRO A 144 17.15 -20.08 9.40
CA PRO A 144 15.85 -20.71 9.11
C PRO A 144 15.82 -21.26 7.68
N LEU A 145 15.22 -22.45 7.53
CA LEU A 145 14.96 -23.02 6.23
C LEU A 145 14.02 -22.11 5.43
N GLN A 146 14.28 -21.99 4.15
CA GLN A 146 13.45 -21.19 3.24
C GLN A 146 12.94 -22.06 2.09
N ALA A 147 11.74 -21.76 1.64
CA ALA A 147 11.14 -22.35 0.45
C ALA A 147 10.31 -21.30 -0.29
N ALA A 148 10.11 -21.51 -1.58
CA ALA A 148 9.25 -20.68 -2.40
C ALA A 148 8.44 -21.57 -3.35
N ILE A 149 7.27 -21.09 -3.77
CA ILE A 149 6.42 -21.74 -4.74
C ILE A 149 5.87 -20.73 -5.74
N THR A 150 5.77 -21.16 -6.99
CA THR A 150 5.06 -20.43 -8.05
C THR A 150 4.10 -21.40 -8.71
N LEU A 151 2.81 -21.05 -8.74
CA LEU A 151 1.77 -21.82 -9.39
C LEU A 151 1.47 -21.22 -10.76
N VAL A 152 1.55 -22.08 -11.78
CA VAL A 152 1.30 -21.70 -13.18
C VAL A 152 0.10 -22.49 -13.70
N ASP A 153 -0.85 -21.81 -14.32
CA ASP A 153 -1.91 -22.46 -15.09
C ASP A 153 -1.32 -23.00 -16.39
N ASN A 154 -1.27 -24.31 -16.51
CA ASN A 154 -0.69 -24.99 -17.65
C ASN A 154 -1.43 -24.76 -18.97
N SER A 155 -2.70 -24.34 -18.90
CA SER A 155 -3.51 -24.07 -20.11
C SER A 155 -3.19 -22.71 -20.72
N THR A 156 -2.79 -21.74 -19.89
CA THR A 156 -2.56 -20.35 -20.29
C THR A 156 -1.10 -19.91 -20.15
N GLY A 157 -0.32 -20.61 -19.33
CA GLY A 157 1.05 -20.21 -18.98
C GLY A 157 1.13 -19.07 -17.94
N ASN A 158 -0.01 -18.68 -17.37
CA ASN A 158 -0.07 -17.56 -16.45
C ASN A 158 0.30 -17.97 -15.03
N VAL A 159 1.04 -17.11 -14.31
CA VAL A 159 1.27 -17.26 -12.88
C VAL A 159 0.00 -16.86 -12.14
N VAL A 160 -0.56 -17.78 -11.37
CA VAL A 160 -1.84 -17.59 -10.66
C VAL A 160 -1.67 -17.46 -9.14
N ALA A 161 -0.55 -17.93 -8.59
CA ALA A 161 -0.20 -17.72 -7.19
C ALA A 161 1.32 -17.77 -6.99
N MET A 162 1.81 -17.12 -5.93
CA MET A 162 3.24 -17.09 -5.60
C MET A 162 3.44 -16.86 -4.11
N VAL A 163 4.35 -17.66 -3.50
CA VAL A 163 4.82 -17.45 -2.12
C VAL A 163 6.34 -17.54 -2.12
N GLY A 164 7.00 -16.54 -1.55
CA GLY A 164 8.45 -16.36 -1.62
C GLY A 164 9.22 -16.75 -0.35
N GLY A 165 8.56 -17.25 0.70
CA GLY A 165 9.24 -17.63 1.94
C GLY A 165 8.37 -18.49 2.85
N LEU A 166 9.01 -19.26 3.73
CA LEU A 166 8.34 -20.00 4.81
C LEU A 166 8.02 -19.09 5.97
N GLY A 167 6.90 -19.38 6.66
CA GLY A 167 6.41 -18.59 7.78
C GLY A 167 5.61 -17.37 7.35
N ALA A 168 5.12 -16.62 8.35
CA ALA A 168 4.41 -15.37 8.09
C ALA A 168 5.34 -14.37 7.38
N LYS A 169 4.83 -13.74 6.33
CA LYS A 169 5.57 -12.69 5.64
C LYS A 169 5.75 -11.50 6.60
N THR A 170 6.97 -11.23 6.96
CA THR A 170 7.35 -10.00 7.69
C THR A 170 7.69 -8.92 6.69
N VAL A 171 7.33 -7.67 7.01
CA VAL A 171 7.77 -6.52 6.22
C VAL A 171 9.25 -6.30 6.53
N ASP A 172 10.08 -6.31 5.49
CA ASP A 172 11.49 -5.91 5.59
C ASP A 172 11.60 -4.38 5.65
#